data_350b3979c1f9426d28a96e861eba6ab9
#
_entry.id   350b3979c1f9426d28a96e861eba6ab9
#
_cell.length_a   1.000
_cell.length_b   1.000
_cell.length_c   1.000
_cell.angle_alpha   90.00
_cell.angle_beta   90.00
_cell.angle_gamma   90.00
#
_symmetry.space_group_name_H-M   'P 1'
#
loop_
_entity.id
_entity.type
_entity.pdbx_description
1 polymer ?
#
loop_
_entity_poly.entity_id
_entity_poly.type
_entity_poly.pdbx_seq_one_letter_code
_entity_poly.pdbx_strand_id
1 'polypeptide(L)'
;QHCRVFAPMYRQATLTALRAAMTGQPTTADRNLAYLDVQAAWHEYLARDNAGRGVVLIGHSQGARILKRLLAEVIEKDAAMKRKLVAAYLIGTNVAVPPGADVGGDFKTIKLCRSADDYGCVVTYVSFRADSPPPTDALTALSRRAASTVVTRGRPRCASGAKPAYTE
;
A
#
# COMPACT_ATOMS: atom_id res chain seq x y z
N GLN A 1 -0.76 -22.55 -7.53
CA GLN A 1 -0.20 -21.24 -7.15
C GLN A 1 -0.46 -20.27 -8.28
N HIS A 2 -1.23 -19.19 -8.01
CA HIS A 2 -1.65 -18.25 -9.06
C HIS A 2 -0.67 -17.05 -9.21
N CYS A 3 0.15 -16.77 -8.19
CA CYS A 3 1.10 -15.67 -8.16
C CYS A 3 2.49 -16.13 -7.73
N ARG A 4 3.52 -15.49 -8.28
CA ARG A 4 4.87 -15.57 -7.71
C ARG A 4 4.96 -14.53 -6.59
N VAL A 5 5.52 -14.93 -5.44
CA VAL A 5 5.67 -14.05 -4.29
C VAL A 5 7.14 -13.66 -4.15
N PHE A 6 7.38 -12.36 -3.99
CA PHE A 6 8.69 -11.77 -3.70
C PHE A 6 8.59 -10.99 -2.40
N ALA A 7 9.44 -11.30 -1.45
CA ALA A 7 9.48 -10.66 -0.14
C ALA A 7 10.92 -10.19 0.12
N PRO A 8 11.24 -8.92 -0.13
CA PRO A 8 12.59 -8.43 0.07
C PRO A 8 12.95 -8.41 1.55
N MET A 9 14.16 -8.83 1.87
CA MET A 9 14.76 -8.55 3.17
C MET A 9 15.21 -7.09 3.19
N TYR A 10 14.79 -6.32 4.19
CA TYR A 10 15.17 -4.91 4.34
C TYR A 10 15.44 -4.57 5.81
N ARG A 11 16.21 -3.53 6.04
CA ARG A 11 16.59 -3.06 7.38
C ARG A 11 15.44 -2.31 8.04
N GLN A 12 14.48 -3.05 8.54
CA GLN A 12 13.28 -2.51 9.18
C GLN A 12 13.57 -1.90 10.55
N ALA A 13 12.79 -0.91 10.95
CA ALA A 13 12.80 -0.41 12.32
C ALA A 13 12.27 -1.47 13.29
N THR A 14 12.94 -1.64 14.43
CA THR A 14 12.50 -2.56 15.47
C THR A 14 11.17 -2.10 16.10
N LEU A 15 10.45 -3.00 16.76
CA LEU A 15 9.23 -2.64 17.49
C LEU A 15 9.51 -1.61 18.60
N THR A 16 10.65 -1.69 19.25
CA THR A 16 11.08 -0.69 20.26
C THR A 16 11.21 0.69 19.63
N ALA A 17 11.89 0.79 18.49
CA ALA A 17 12.07 2.06 17.78
C ALA A 17 10.73 2.61 17.24
N LEU A 18 9.84 1.75 16.76
CA LEU A 18 8.51 2.17 16.31
C LEU A 18 7.67 2.68 17.49
N ARG A 19 7.71 2.00 18.64
CA ARG A 19 7.01 2.44 19.85
C ARG A 19 7.54 3.78 20.35
N ALA A 20 8.86 3.95 20.43
CA ALA A 20 9.49 5.21 20.80
C ALA A 20 9.01 6.35 19.88
N ALA A 21 9.02 6.14 18.58
CA ALA A 21 8.55 7.14 17.62
C ALA A 21 7.05 7.46 17.73
N MET A 22 6.21 6.50 18.13
CA MET A 22 4.76 6.73 18.34
C MET A 22 4.50 7.51 19.63
N THR A 23 5.37 7.42 20.62
CA THR A 23 5.27 8.15 21.90
C THR A 23 6.09 9.43 21.93
N GLY A 24 6.65 9.87 20.78
CA GLY A 24 7.46 11.09 20.69
C GLY A 24 8.86 10.96 21.33
N GLN A 25 9.28 9.74 21.65
CA GLN A 25 10.61 9.50 22.21
C GLN A 25 11.68 9.48 21.12
N PRO A 26 12.93 9.89 21.43
CA PRO A 26 14.03 9.80 20.49
C PRO A 26 14.25 8.36 20.00
N THR A 27 14.59 8.21 18.73
CA THR A 27 14.94 6.92 18.13
C THR A 27 16.09 7.10 17.15
N THR A 28 17.01 6.14 17.14
CA THR A 28 18.10 6.08 16.16
C THR A 28 17.72 5.34 14.87
N ALA A 29 16.48 4.86 14.77
CA ALA A 29 16.03 4.12 13.60
C ALA A 29 15.95 5.02 12.36
N ASP A 30 16.75 4.71 11.36
CA ASP A 30 16.70 5.38 10.06
C ASP A 30 15.61 4.77 9.18
N ARG A 31 14.48 5.46 9.09
CA ARG A 31 13.36 5.05 8.25
C ARG A 31 13.65 5.20 6.76
N ASN A 32 14.61 6.06 6.40
CA ASN A 32 15.00 6.23 5.01
C ASN A 32 15.79 5.02 4.51
N LEU A 33 16.60 4.43 5.37
CA LEU A 33 17.35 3.21 5.07
C LEU A 33 16.42 2.05 4.67
N ALA A 34 15.38 1.83 5.47
CA ALA A 34 14.36 0.82 5.15
C ALA A 34 13.67 1.06 3.79
N TYR A 35 13.41 2.32 3.48
CA TYR A 35 12.82 2.70 2.20
C TYR A 35 13.78 2.45 1.02
N LEU A 36 15.05 2.84 1.16
CA LEU A 36 16.06 2.65 0.12
C LEU A 36 16.29 1.16 -0.20
N ASP A 37 16.27 0.31 0.82
CA ASP A 37 16.39 -1.15 0.62
C ASP A 37 15.21 -1.69 -0.22
N VAL A 38 13.98 -1.28 0.12
CA VAL A 38 12.78 -1.71 -0.65
C VAL A 38 12.76 -1.12 -2.05
N GLN A 39 13.20 0.12 -2.21
CA GLN A 39 13.34 0.75 -3.53
C GLN A 39 14.36 0.01 -4.41
N ALA A 40 15.52 -0.34 -3.86
CA ALA A 40 16.54 -1.13 -4.56
C ALA A 40 15.99 -2.51 -4.95
N ALA A 41 15.32 -3.19 -4.04
CA ALA A 41 14.68 -4.48 -4.31
C ALA A 41 13.59 -4.38 -5.40
N TRP A 42 12.84 -3.29 -5.44
CA TRP A 42 11.86 -3.02 -6.50
C TRP A 42 12.52 -2.92 -7.89
N HIS A 43 13.60 -2.16 -8.00
CA HIS A 43 14.33 -2.04 -9.26
C HIS A 43 14.96 -3.36 -9.70
N GLU A 44 15.54 -4.11 -8.77
CA GLU A 44 16.10 -5.44 -9.03
C GLU A 44 15.03 -6.42 -9.52
N TYR A 45 13.87 -6.44 -8.87
CA TYR A 45 12.73 -7.25 -9.28
C TYR A 45 12.26 -6.90 -10.70
N LEU A 46 12.16 -5.61 -11.03
CA LEU A 46 11.76 -5.18 -12.37
C LEU A 46 12.77 -5.60 -13.44
N ALA A 47 14.05 -5.52 -13.12
CA ALA A 47 15.13 -5.84 -14.05
C ALA A 47 15.24 -7.34 -14.34
N ARG A 48 15.07 -8.20 -13.31
CA ARG A 48 15.39 -9.63 -13.42
C ARG A 48 14.18 -10.55 -13.44
N ASP A 49 13.13 -10.22 -12.71
CA ASP A 49 12.08 -11.18 -12.38
C ASP A 49 10.70 -10.82 -12.92
N ASN A 50 10.44 -9.56 -13.20
CA ASN A 50 9.09 -9.10 -13.57
C ASN A 50 8.64 -9.67 -14.93
N ALA A 51 9.51 -9.69 -15.91
CA ALA A 51 9.23 -10.17 -17.28
C ALA A 51 7.91 -9.58 -17.85
N GLY A 52 7.67 -8.29 -17.62
CA GLY A 52 6.50 -7.57 -18.15
C GLY A 52 5.17 -7.82 -17.40
N ARG A 53 5.18 -8.59 -16.32
CA ARG A 53 3.96 -8.96 -15.60
C ARG A 53 3.38 -7.82 -14.78
N GLY A 54 2.06 -7.89 -14.54
CA GLY A 54 1.37 -7.06 -13.55
C GLY A 54 1.83 -7.37 -12.13
N VAL A 55 1.80 -6.36 -11.27
CA VAL A 55 2.30 -6.43 -9.89
C VAL A 55 1.21 -6.07 -8.91
N VAL A 56 1.07 -6.91 -7.89
CA VAL A 56 0.31 -6.60 -6.67
C VAL A 56 1.30 -6.30 -5.56
N LEU A 57 1.17 -5.14 -4.94
CA LEU A 57 1.96 -4.73 -3.79
C LEU A 57 1.16 -4.96 -2.51
N ILE A 58 1.77 -5.58 -1.51
CA ILE A 58 1.12 -5.83 -0.21
C ILE A 58 2.05 -5.37 0.89
N GLY A 59 1.60 -4.44 1.71
CA GLY A 59 2.34 -3.97 2.88
C GLY A 59 1.44 -3.81 4.09
N HIS A 60 1.98 -4.12 5.26
CA HIS A 60 1.30 -3.94 6.53
C HIS A 60 2.12 -3.00 7.43
N SER A 61 1.45 -2.07 8.11
CA SER A 61 2.03 -1.15 9.09
C SER A 61 3.26 -0.41 8.54
N GLN A 62 4.48 -0.71 9.00
CA GLN A 62 5.72 -0.15 8.48
C GLN A 62 5.89 -0.39 6.98
N GLY A 63 5.63 -1.63 6.53
CA GLY A 63 5.70 -1.99 5.11
C GLY A 63 4.70 -1.21 4.26
N ALA A 64 3.49 -0.96 4.76
CA ALA A 64 2.50 -0.16 4.06
C ALA A 64 2.95 1.29 3.87
N ARG A 65 3.62 1.89 4.88
CA ARG A 65 4.18 3.24 4.76
C ARG A 65 5.33 3.32 3.75
N ILE A 66 6.18 2.29 3.72
CA ILE A 66 7.28 2.20 2.75
C ILE A 66 6.70 2.07 1.33
N LEU A 67 5.73 1.19 1.13
CA LEU A 67 5.08 1.03 -0.18
C LEU A 67 4.29 2.27 -0.61
N LYS A 68 3.64 2.98 0.33
CA LYS A 68 3.00 4.27 0.05
C LYS A 68 4.00 5.26 -0.53
N ARG A 69 5.19 5.35 0.06
CA ARG A 69 6.27 6.21 -0.44
C ARG A 69 6.79 5.75 -1.79
N LEU A 70 7.00 4.44 -2.00
CA LEU A 70 7.42 3.87 -3.28
C LEU A 70 6.41 4.17 -4.40
N LEU A 71 5.12 4.05 -4.10
CA LEU A 71 4.05 4.40 -5.04
C LEU A 71 4.12 5.87 -5.45
N ALA A 72 4.24 6.79 -4.49
CA ALA A 72 4.23 8.23 -4.75
C ALA A 72 5.51 8.75 -5.41
N GLU A 73 6.68 8.22 -5.01
CA GLU A 73 7.97 8.75 -5.45
C GLU A 73 8.54 8.07 -6.70
N VAL A 74 8.16 6.82 -6.95
CA VAL A 74 8.72 6.00 -8.03
C VAL A 74 7.64 5.57 -9.02
N ILE A 75 6.65 4.79 -8.57
CA ILE A 75 5.71 4.12 -9.47
C ILE A 75 4.79 5.13 -10.16
N GLU A 76 4.26 6.09 -9.43
CA GLU A 76 3.35 7.10 -9.98
C GLU A 76 4.01 8.00 -11.02
N LYS A 77 5.30 8.26 -10.86
CA LYS A 77 6.07 9.15 -11.74
C LYS A 77 6.48 8.49 -13.06
N ASP A 78 6.44 7.17 -13.13
CA ASP A 78 6.77 6.41 -14.32
C ASP A 78 5.53 5.73 -14.89
N ALA A 79 5.12 6.16 -16.08
CA ALA A 79 3.93 5.63 -16.74
C ALA A 79 4.03 4.13 -17.06
N ALA A 80 5.24 3.62 -17.34
CA ALA A 80 5.46 2.20 -17.61
C ALA A 80 5.33 1.36 -16.32
N MET A 81 5.87 1.84 -15.21
CA MET A 81 5.71 1.20 -13.90
C MET A 81 4.26 1.27 -13.43
N LYS A 82 3.60 2.42 -13.58
CA LYS A 82 2.19 2.59 -13.22
C LYS A 82 1.27 1.63 -13.98
N ARG A 83 1.51 1.38 -15.26
CA ARG A 83 0.73 0.40 -16.05
C ARG A 83 0.91 -1.04 -15.57
N LYS A 84 1.99 -1.36 -14.87
CA LYS A 84 2.20 -2.69 -14.28
C LYS A 84 1.47 -2.87 -12.95
N LEU A 85 1.06 -1.78 -12.30
CA LEU A 85 0.33 -1.87 -11.02
C LEU A 85 -1.05 -2.47 -11.23
N VAL A 86 -1.28 -3.65 -10.67
CA VAL A 86 -2.61 -4.27 -10.60
C VAL A 86 -3.37 -3.71 -9.41
N ALA A 87 -2.78 -3.79 -8.22
CA ALA A 87 -3.32 -3.20 -7.01
C ALA A 87 -2.22 -3.02 -5.96
N ALA A 88 -2.42 -2.08 -5.03
CA ALA A 88 -1.59 -1.97 -3.84
C ALA A 88 -2.47 -2.07 -2.58
N TYR A 89 -2.15 -3.02 -1.71
CA TYR A 89 -2.79 -3.21 -0.41
C TYR A 89 -1.91 -2.57 0.68
N LEU A 90 -2.33 -1.42 1.17
CA LEU A 90 -1.63 -0.63 2.19
C LEU A 90 -2.36 -0.76 3.53
N ILE A 91 -2.12 -1.86 4.23
CA ILE A 91 -2.84 -2.25 5.43
C ILE A 91 -2.22 -1.61 6.68
N GLY A 92 -3.03 -0.99 7.52
CA GLY A 92 -2.56 -0.33 8.77
C GLY A 92 -1.89 1.02 8.51
N THR A 93 -2.21 1.67 7.40
CA THR A 93 -1.83 3.07 7.13
C THR A 93 -2.98 3.79 6.43
N ASN A 94 -2.95 5.12 6.48
CA ASN A 94 -3.93 5.96 5.80
C ASN A 94 -3.40 6.44 4.45
N VAL A 95 -4.29 6.57 3.48
CA VAL A 95 -4.08 7.28 2.23
C VAL A 95 -5.06 8.44 2.19
N ALA A 96 -4.54 9.66 2.17
CA ALA A 96 -5.36 10.85 2.12
C ALA A 96 -5.83 11.13 0.68
N VAL A 97 -7.11 11.47 0.55
CA VAL A 97 -7.72 11.98 -0.68
C VAL A 97 -8.64 13.16 -0.32
N PRO A 98 -8.91 14.10 -1.25
CA PRO A 98 -9.89 15.15 -1.01
C PRO A 98 -11.28 14.57 -0.72
N PRO A 99 -12.14 15.27 0.04
CA PRO A 99 -13.50 14.83 0.32
C PRO A 99 -14.28 14.54 -0.98
N GLY A 100 -14.89 13.36 -1.06
CA GLY A 100 -15.66 12.94 -2.24
C GLY A 100 -14.84 12.47 -3.45
N ALA A 101 -13.51 12.56 -3.37
CA ALA A 101 -12.60 12.06 -4.41
C ALA A 101 -11.96 10.73 -4.01
N ASP A 102 -11.38 10.04 -4.98
CA ASP A 102 -10.58 8.84 -4.78
C ASP A 102 -9.10 9.02 -5.19
N VAL A 103 -8.73 10.22 -5.61
CA VAL A 103 -7.39 10.62 -6.05
C VAL A 103 -7.15 12.10 -5.74
N GLY A 104 -5.90 12.53 -5.77
CA GLY A 104 -5.54 13.96 -5.63
C GLY A 104 -5.00 14.36 -4.25
N GLY A 105 -4.81 13.41 -3.35
CA GLY A 105 -4.18 13.63 -2.05
C GLY A 105 -2.73 13.14 -2.01
N ASP A 106 -2.49 12.03 -1.30
CA ASP A 106 -1.16 11.39 -1.23
C ASP A 106 -0.65 10.95 -2.60
N PHE A 107 -1.57 10.53 -3.46
CA PHE A 107 -1.30 10.20 -4.86
C PHE A 107 -1.98 11.21 -5.77
N LYS A 108 -1.34 11.56 -6.88
CA LYS A 108 -1.88 12.51 -7.86
C LYS A 108 -2.68 11.84 -8.97
N THR A 109 -2.36 10.59 -9.28
CA THR A 109 -2.95 9.84 -10.40
C THR A 109 -3.33 8.40 -10.05
N ILE A 110 -2.80 7.83 -8.96
CA ILE A 110 -3.18 6.50 -8.47
C ILE A 110 -4.42 6.67 -7.58
N LYS A 111 -5.53 6.10 -8.00
CA LYS A 111 -6.81 6.20 -7.30
C LYS A 111 -6.97 5.17 -6.18
N LEU A 112 -7.91 5.38 -5.27
CA LEU A 112 -8.43 4.33 -4.40
C LEU A 112 -9.30 3.36 -5.21
N CYS A 113 -9.25 2.07 -4.87
CA CYS A 113 -10.14 1.06 -5.48
C CYS A 113 -11.57 1.25 -4.96
N ARG A 114 -12.54 1.24 -5.85
CA ARG A 114 -13.97 1.34 -5.52
C ARG A 114 -14.70 0.00 -5.63
N SER A 115 -14.15 -0.91 -6.42
CA SER A 115 -14.72 -2.24 -6.63
C SER A 115 -13.64 -3.31 -6.69
N ALA A 116 -14.07 -4.58 -6.67
CA ALA A 116 -13.16 -5.72 -6.80
C ALA A 116 -12.54 -5.83 -8.21
N ASP A 117 -13.17 -5.23 -9.20
CA ASP A 117 -12.74 -5.26 -10.60
C ASP A 117 -11.84 -4.07 -10.97
N ASP A 118 -11.58 -3.16 -10.03
CA ASP A 118 -10.68 -2.02 -10.26
C ASP A 118 -9.22 -2.46 -10.35
N TYR A 119 -8.49 -1.84 -11.27
CA TYR A 119 -7.05 -2.03 -11.47
C TYR A 119 -6.28 -0.70 -11.37
N GLY A 120 -4.98 -0.80 -11.08
CA GLY A 120 -4.11 0.36 -10.96
C GLY A 120 -4.47 1.25 -9.77
N CYS A 121 -4.97 0.67 -8.70
CA CYS A 121 -5.54 1.38 -7.58
C CYS A 121 -5.02 0.89 -6.23
N VAL A 122 -5.37 1.60 -5.17
CA VAL A 122 -4.93 1.34 -3.79
C VAL A 122 -6.12 0.91 -2.93
N VAL A 123 -5.94 -0.16 -2.17
CA VAL A 123 -6.79 -0.56 -1.05
C VAL A 123 -6.08 -0.19 0.25
N THR A 124 -6.75 0.55 1.11
CA THR A 124 -6.19 0.96 2.40
C THR A 124 -7.25 0.91 3.49
N TYR A 125 -6.86 0.43 4.67
CA TYR A 125 -7.70 0.49 5.86
C TYR A 125 -6.85 0.38 7.13
N VAL A 126 -7.44 0.85 8.24
CA VAL A 126 -6.90 0.69 9.59
C VAL A 126 -7.97 0.02 10.45
N SER A 127 -7.57 -1.02 11.18
CA SER A 127 -8.46 -1.76 12.08
C SER A 127 -8.30 -1.27 13.51
N PHE A 128 -9.42 -1.18 14.21
CA PHE A 128 -9.48 -0.88 15.63
C PHE A 128 -10.26 -1.97 16.35
N ARG A 129 -10.00 -2.15 17.64
CA ARG A 129 -10.80 -3.03 18.48
C ARG A 129 -12.18 -2.40 18.69
N ALA A 130 -13.20 -3.23 18.77
CA ALA A 130 -14.58 -2.75 19.02
C ALA A 130 -14.71 -2.04 20.38
N ASP A 131 -13.95 -2.49 21.38
CA ASP A 131 -13.90 -1.94 22.72
C ASP A 131 -12.94 -0.74 22.87
N SER A 132 -12.21 -0.39 21.83
CA SER A 132 -11.27 0.74 21.78
C SER A 132 -11.34 1.42 20.41
N PRO A 133 -12.44 2.14 20.13
CA PRO A 133 -12.61 2.84 18.87
C PRO A 133 -11.57 3.96 18.73
N PRO A 134 -11.24 4.39 17.51
CA PRO A 134 -10.31 5.48 17.31
C PRO A 134 -10.82 6.75 17.96
N PRO A 135 -9.92 7.61 18.50
CA PRO A 135 -10.28 8.96 18.91
C PRO A 135 -10.96 9.71 17.75
N THR A 136 -11.89 10.58 18.06
CA THR A 136 -12.65 11.34 17.05
C THR A 136 -11.79 12.26 16.21
N ASP A 137 -10.66 12.68 16.73
CA ASP A 137 -9.63 13.52 16.12
C ASP A 137 -8.47 12.72 15.49
N ALA A 138 -8.49 11.39 15.61
CA ALA A 138 -7.44 10.56 15.02
C ALA A 138 -7.35 10.77 13.49
N LEU A 139 -6.17 10.54 12.94
CA LEU A 139 -5.91 10.56 11.49
C LEU A 139 -6.92 9.73 10.68
N THR A 140 -7.61 8.80 11.35
CA THR A 140 -8.77 8.06 10.84
C THR A 140 -10.01 8.92 10.60
N ALA A 141 -10.16 10.05 11.29
CA ALA A 141 -11.22 11.01 10.98
C ALA A 141 -10.99 11.69 9.62
N LEU A 142 -9.76 11.86 9.22
CA LEU A 142 -9.40 12.29 7.86
C LEU A 142 -9.74 11.19 6.84
N SER A 143 -9.53 9.92 7.16
CA SER A 143 -9.91 8.81 6.29
C SER A 143 -11.42 8.62 6.19
N ARG A 144 -12.20 8.95 7.23
CA ARG A 144 -13.68 8.97 7.15
C ARG A 144 -14.23 10.05 6.24
N ARG A 145 -13.50 11.16 6.09
CA ARG A 145 -13.83 12.23 5.13
C ARG A 145 -13.24 11.97 3.75
N ALA A 146 -12.26 11.10 3.62
CA ALA A 146 -11.42 10.96 2.45
C ALA A 146 -11.41 9.57 1.83
N ALA A 147 -11.73 8.51 2.54
CA ALA A 147 -11.68 7.17 2.01
C ALA A 147 -12.95 6.41 2.33
N SER A 148 -13.65 5.98 1.32
CA SER A 148 -14.53 4.84 1.48
C SER A 148 -13.63 3.62 1.76
N THR A 149 -13.75 3.04 2.94
CA THR A 149 -13.17 1.74 3.24
C THR A 149 -13.90 0.73 2.38
N VAL A 150 -13.30 0.32 1.28
CA VAL A 150 -13.85 -0.75 0.45
C VAL A 150 -13.39 -2.05 1.08
N VAL A 151 -14.25 -2.64 1.91
CA VAL A 151 -14.10 -4.04 2.30
C VAL A 151 -14.58 -4.85 1.11
N THR A 152 -13.71 -5.14 0.17
CA THR A 152 -14.03 -6.06 -0.90
C THR A 152 -13.77 -7.49 -0.45
N ARG A 153 -14.81 -8.30 -0.40
CA ARG A 153 -14.70 -9.76 -0.41
C ARG A 153 -14.28 -10.22 -1.81
N GLY A 154 -13.07 -9.91 -2.22
CA GLY A 154 -12.52 -10.30 -3.51
C GLY A 154 -11.07 -10.77 -3.36
N ARG A 155 -10.74 -11.88 -3.96
CA ARG A 155 -9.36 -12.37 -4.00
C ARG A 155 -8.55 -11.55 -5.02
N PRO A 156 -7.36 -11.04 -4.67
CA PRO A 156 -6.50 -10.40 -5.65
C PRO A 156 -6.08 -11.40 -6.71
N ARG A 157 -6.07 -10.98 -7.94
CA ARG A 157 -5.62 -11.78 -9.07
C ARG A 157 -4.26 -11.29 -9.54
N CYS A 158 -3.34 -12.21 -9.60
CA CYS A 158 -2.13 -12.01 -10.39
C CYS A 158 -2.51 -12.21 -11.86
N ALA A 159 -2.29 -11.21 -12.68
CA ALA A 159 -2.65 -11.26 -14.08
C ALA A 159 -1.80 -12.29 -14.83
N SER A 160 -2.33 -13.45 -15.04
CA SER A 160 -2.09 -14.26 -16.22
C SER A 160 -3.42 -14.29 -16.95
N GLY A 161 -3.56 -13.57 -18.04
CA GLY A 161 -4.66 -13.47 -19.02
C GLY A 161 -5.96 -14.28 -18.92
N ALA A 162 -6.34 -14.83 -17.77
CA ALA A 162 -7.53 -15.62 -17.57
C ALA A 162 -8.57 -14.82 -16.77
N LYS A 163 -9.75 -14.68 -17.33
CA LYS A 163 -10.92 -14.12 -16.66
C LYS A 163 -11.22 -14.87 -15.36
N PRO A 164 -11.60 -14.17 -14.31
CA PRO A 164 -12.00 -14.75 -13.05
C PRO A 164 -13.38 -15.39 -13.11
N ALA A 165 -13.48 -16.60 -12.61
CA ALA A 165 -14.76 -17.13 -12.14
C ALA A 165 -14.92 -16.75 -10.66
N TYR A 166 -15.94 -15.98 -10.32
CA TYR A 166 -16.43 -15.85 -8.95
C TYR A 166 -17.43 -16.97 -8.73
N THR A 167 -17.24 -17.76 -7.71
CA THR A 167 -18.31 -18.53 -7.08
C THR A 167 -18.66 -17.86 -5.77
N GLU A 168 -19.96 -17.71 -5.52
CA GLU A 168 -20.64 -17.11 -4.38
C GLU A 168 -20.15 -17.63 -3.02
#